data_a2b0e786926e80ad999418e7a295b761
#
_entry.id   a2b0e786926e80ad999418e7a295b761
#
_cell.length_a   1.000
_cell.length_b   1.000
_cell.length_c   1.000
_cell.angle_alpha   90.00
_cell.angle_beta   90.00
_cell.angle_gamma   90.00
#
_symmetry.space_group_name_H-M   'P 1'
#
loop_
_entity.id
_entity.type
_entity.pdbx_description
1 polymer ?
#
loop_
_entity_poly.entity_id
_entity_poly.type
_entity_poly.pdbx_seq_one_letter_code
_entity_poly.pdbx_strand_id
1 'polypeptide(L)'
;MNIVLVCVGNLQEYIFINIAQLLRLEHENIYVLTNTQLLSHFAQYNNETRVKIINVDTLNDTFSYYEKTTLNKDFRGGFWALASMRFFYIYEFMDQYNIDDVIHLENDVLIYYNCMEIINRLDKQFVYIPFDSSTRNIASIMYIPSASVFKRILDNYDYNLNDMENFSHIRSKTNVIRNLPIFPSNNSPSEEIQFVSENSDVFGYIFDAAAIGQYLGGVDPRNCAGDTRGFVNETCVIKYDQFNFIWENTNGIRKPFMLINDMKFSIFNLHIHHKNLQDFV
;
A
#
# COMPACT_ATOMS: atom_id res chain seq x y z
N MET A 1 -4.28 15.79 -2.58
CA MET A 1 -4.06 14.35 -2.42
C MET A 1 -4.56 13.93 -1.05
N ASN A 2 -5.35 12.88 -0.98
CA ASN A 2 -5.93 12.35 0.25
C ASN A 2 -5.24 11.03 0.59
N ILE A 3 -4.69 10.90 1.79
CA ILE A 3 -4.08 9.65 2.26
C ILE A 3 -5.11 8.90 3.08
N VAL A 4 -5.27 7.61 2.82
CA VAL A 4 -6.23 6.75 3.54
C VAL A 4 -5.52 5.55 4.16
N LEU A 5 -5.61 5.43 5.47
CA LEU A 5 -5.22 4.28 6.27
C LEU A 5 -6.47 3.56 6.76
N VAL A 6 -6.44 2.22 6.81
CA VAL A 6 -7.56 1.43 7.34
C VAL A 6 -7.07 0.59 8.52
N CYS A 7 -7.65 0.84 9.70
CA CYS A 7 -7.32 0.13 10.94
C CYS A 7 -8.61 -0.39 11.57
N VAL A 8 -8.97 -1.63 11.28
CA VAL A 8 -10.22 -2.28 11.72
C VAL A 8 -9.94 -3.60 12.41
N GLY A 9 -10.86 -4.04 13.26
CA GLY A 9 -10.75 -5.27 14.04
C GLY A 9 -9.81 -5.10 15.24
N ASN A 10 -8.50 -5.13 15.03
CA ASN A 10 -7.51 -4.98 16.08
C ASN A 10 -6.65 -3.73 15.86
N LEU A 11 -6.31 -3.04 16.93
CA LEU A 11 -5.39 -1.90 16.87
C LEU A 11 -4.00 -2.36 16.43
N GLN A 12 -3.51 -1.72 15.39
CA GLN A 12 -2.16 -1.88 14.88
C GLN A 12 -1.33 -0.67 15.32
N GLU A 13 -0.68 -0.73 16.47
CA GLU A 13 -0.04 0.44 17.11
C GLU A 13 1.00 1.14 16.23
N TYR A 14 1.64 0.43 15.32
CA TYR A 14 2.58 1.01 14.36
C TYR A 14 1.93 2.02 13.39
N ILE A 15 0.59 2.07 13.29
CA ILE A 15 -0.13 3.10 12.53
C ILE A 15 0.21 4.51 13.03
N PHE A 16 0.47 4.68 14.32
CA PHE A 16 0.81 5.99 14.88
C PHE A 16 2.17 6.50 14.39
N ILE A 17 3.13 5.59 14.15
CA ILE A 17 4.42 5.94 13.53
C ILE A 17 4.21 6.35 12.07
N ASN A 18 3.34 5.63 11.35
CA ASN A 18 3.00 5.96 9.98
C ASN A 18 2.33 7.34 9.89
N ILE A 19 1.31 7.63 10.71
CA ILE A 19 0.67 8.96 10.78
C ILE A 19 1.70 10.05 11.07
N ALA A 20 2.61 9.83 12.03
CA ALA A 20 3.66 10.80 12.36
C ALA A 20 4.60 11.05 11.15
N GLN A 21 4.94 10.03 10.39
CA GLN A 21 5.73 10.16 9.15
C GLN A 21 4.97 10.94 8.08
N LEU A 22 3.68 10.68 7.90
CA LEU A 22 2.82 11.41 6.96
C LEU A 22 2.72 12.90 7.31
N LEU A 23 2.58 13.21 8.59
CA LEU A 23 2.56 14.59 9.09
C LEU A 23 3.90 15.30 8.89
N ARG A 24 5.02 14.60 9.09
CA ARG A 24 6.38 15.09 8.83
C ARG A 24 6.61 15.38 7.34
N LEU A 25 6.00 14.60 6.47
CA LEU A 25 6.01 14.79 5.01
C LEU A 25 5.01 15.86 4.54
N GLU A 26 4.38 16.60 5.47
CA GLU A 26 3.47 17.71 5.20
C GLU A 26 2.21 17.30 4.40
N HIS A 27 1.65 16.10 4.66
CA HIS A 27 0.35 15.73 4.12
C HIS A 27 -0.77 16.44 4.87
N GLU A 28 -1.68 17.11 4.13
CA GLU A 28 -2.76 17.94 4.67
C GLU A 28 -4.06 17.15 4.92
N ASN A 29 -4.25 16.02 4.26
CA ASN A 29 -5.47 15.23 4.38
C ASN A 29 -5.13 13.75 4.61
N ILE A 30 -5.10 13.37 5.88
CA ILE A 30 -4.86 11.99 6.33
C ILE A 30 -6.15 11.47 6.95
N TYR A 31 -6.74 10.46 6.33
CA TYR A 31 -7.96 9.81 6.83
C TYR A 31 -7.60 8.46 7.43
N VAL A 32 -8.08 8.20 8.64
CA VAL A 32 -7.99 6.90 9.29
C VAL A 32 -9.40 6.32 9.37
N LEU A 33 -9.64 5.29 8.57
CA LEU A 33 -10.89 4.53 8.59
C LEU A 33 -10.78 3.47 9.68
N THR A 34 -11.65 3.53 10.69
CA THR A 34 -11.60 2.62 11.85
C THR A 34 -13.00 2.32 12.37
N ASN A 35 -13.18 1.21 13.07
CA ASN A 35 -14.44 0.84 13.64
C ASN A 35 -14.68 1.45 15.05
N THR A 36 -15.91 1.52 15.50
CA THR A 36 -16.35 2.18 16.74
C THR A 36 -15.49 1.82 17.95
N GLN A 37 -15.15 0.54 18.11
CA GLN A 37 -14.36 0.04 19.25
C GLN A 37 -12.94 0.61 19.32
N LEU A 38 -12.36 1.08 18.21
CA LEU A 38 -11.01 1.60 18.15
C LEU A 38 -10.95 3.13 18.14
N LEU A 39 -12.08 3.85 18.02
CA LEU A 39 -12.11 5.32 17.92
C LEU A 39 -11.34 6.02 19.04
N SER A 40 -11.50 5.53 20.28
CA SER A 40 -10.85 6.13 21.45
C SER A 40 -9.31 6.13 21.40
N HIS A 41 -8.70 5.17 20.69
CA HIS A 41 -7.26 5.09 20.54
C HIS A 41 -6.70 6.24 19.67
N PHE A 42 -7.54 6.85 18.84
CA PHE A 42 -7.17 7.96 17.97
C PHE A 42 -7.49 9.34 18.56
N ALA A 43 -7.95 9.42 19.81
CA ALA A 43 -8.33 10.69 20.48
C ALA A 43 -7.18 11.72 20.54
N GLN A 44 -5.93 11.28 20.51
CA GLN A 44 -4.76 12.16 20.45
C GLN A 44 -4.73 13.06 19.21
N TYR A 45 -5.46 12.72 18.14
CA TYR A 45 -5.55 13.49 16.90
C TYR A 45 -6.75 14.44 16.84
N ASN A 46 -7.58 14.53 17.88
CA ASN A 46 -8.77 15.39 17.88
C ASN A 46 -8.48 16.88 17.60
N ASN A 47 -7.27 17.33 17.91
CA ASN A 47 -6.81 18.71 17.67
C ASN A 47 -5.87 18.84 16.46
N GLU A 48 -5.56 17.74 15.75
CA GLU A 48 -4.74 17.76 14.54
C GLU A 48 -5.66 17.81 13.31
N THR A 49 -5.79 18.99 12.73
CA THR A 49 -6.77 19.26 11.63
C THR A 49 -6.47 18.48 10.34
N ARG A 50 -5.22 18.03 10.16
CA ARG A 50 -4.79 17.23 9.01
C ARG A 50 -5.16 15.76 9.14
N VAL A 51 -5.48 15.25 10.35
CA VAL A 51 -5.86 13.85 10.59
C VAL A 51 -7.36 13.80 10.88
N LYS A 52 -8.08 13.01 10.09
CA LYS A 52 -9.54 12.85 10.18
C LYS A 52 -9.88 11.39 10.44
N ILE A 53 -10.57 11.13 11.54
CA ILE A 53 -10.97 9.78 11.92
C ILE A 53 -12.39 9.52 11.42
N ILE A 54 -12.56 8.47 10.61
CA ILE A 54 -13.82 8.07 10.01
C ILE A 54 -14.26 6.74 10.63
N ASN A 55 -15.47 6.69 11.16
CA ASN A 55 -16.04 5.46 11.67
C ASN A 55 -16.61 4.62 10.52
N VAL A 56 -16.00 3.47 10.23
CA VAL A 56 -16.47 2.58 9.15
C VAL A 56 -17.85 1.97 9.44
N ASP A 57 -18.24 1.86 10.71
CA ASP A 57 -19.55 1.31 11.08
C ASP A 57 -20.72 2.26 10.70
N THR A 58 -20.42 3.50 10.29
CA THR A 58 -21.40 4.47 9.79
C THR A 58 -21.42 4.60 8.27
N LEU A 59 -20.53 3.89 7.57
CA LEU A 59 -20.51 3.86 6.12
C LEU A 59 -21.59 2.93 5.56
N ASN A 60 -21.98 3.16 4.33
CA ASN A 60 -22.82 2.22 3.59
C ASN A 60 -22.08 0.88 3.41
N ASP A 61 -22.82 -0.15 3.03
CA ASP A 61 -22.27 -1.45 2.63
C ASP A 61 -22.90 -1.92 1.31
N THR A 62 -22.57 -1.21 0.23
CA THR A 62 -23.12 -1.44 -1.11
C THR A 62 -22.84 -2.85 -1.61
N PHE A 63 -21.68 -3.42 -1.24
CA PHE A 63 -21.24 -4.71 -1.78
C PHE A 63 -21.56 -5.90 -0.87
N SER A 64 -21.83 -5.70 0.41
CA SER A 64 -22.01 -6.75 1.42
C SER A 64 -20.86 -7.77 1.40
N TYR A 65 -19.62 -7.23 1.31
CA TYR A 65 -18.43 -8.06 1.08
C TYR A 65 -18.26 -9.12 2.17
N TYR A 66 -18.40 -8.73 3.44
CA TYR A 66 -18.13 -9.63 4.57
C TYR A 66 -19.11 -10.80 4.61
N GLU A 67 -20.35 -10.62 4.14
CA GLU A 67 -21.33 -11.69 4.03
C GLU A 67 -21.03 -12.65 2.89
N LYS A 68 -20.59 -12.11 1.75
CA LYS A 68 -20.38 -12.86 0.49
C LYS A 68 -19.05 -13.59 0.44
N THR A 69 -18.00 -13.08 1.11
CA THR A 69 -16.67 -13.70 1.03
C THR A 69 -16.64 -15.09 1.64
N THR A 70 -15.96 -16.01 0.96
CA THR A 70 -15.70 -17.38 1.42
C THR A 70 -14.34 -17.50 2.14
N LEU A 71 -13.58 -16.42 2.22
CA LEU A 71 -12.29 -16.40 2.92
C LEU A 71 -12.48 -16.74 4.41
N ASN A 72 -11.52 -17.49 4.96
CA ASN A 72 -11.57 -17.93 6.35
C ASN A 72 -11.60 -16.72 7.32
N LYS A 73 -12.70 -16.58 8.04
CA LYS A 73 -12.96 -15.50 8.99
C LYS A 73 -12.36 -15.74 10.37
N ASP A 74 -11.90 -16.95 10.66
CA ASP A 74 -11.32 -17.33 11.96
C ASP A 74 -9.79 -17.27 11.94
N PHE A 75 -9.16 -17.46 10.77
CA PHE A 75 -7.72 -17.42 10.64
C PHE A 75 -7.15 -16.06 11.07
N ARG A 76 -6.37 -16.07 12.16
CA ARG A 76 -5.75 -14.84 12.71
C ARG A 76 -6.74 -13.69 12.90
N GLY A 77 -7.94 -13.99 13.40
CA GLY A 77 -8.99 -12.99 13.61
C GLY A 77 -9.57 -12.42 12.31
N GLY A 78 -9.66 -13.24 11.27
CA GLY A 78 -10.23 -12.83 9.98
C GLY A 78 -9.24 -12.14 9.05
N PHE A 79 -7.95 -12.35 9.21
CA PHE A 79 -6.89 -11.62 8.50
C PHE A 79 -7.16 -11.44 7.01
N TRP A 80 -7.45 -12.52 6.26
CA TRP A 80 -7.68 -12.42 4.81
C TRP A 80 -8.97 -11.68 4.45
N ALA A 81 -10.04 -11.93 5.23
CA ALA A 81 -11.31 -11.24 5.00
C ALA A 81 -11.19 -9.74 5.29
N LEU A 82 -10.54 -9.35 6.39
CA LEU A 82 -10.32 -7.94 6.75
C LEU A 82 -9.33 -7.25 5.80
N ALA A 83 -8.28 -7.97 5.35
CA ALA A 83 -7.34 -7.45 4.35
C ALA A 83 -8.05 -7.06 3.06
N SER A 84 -8.99 -7.86 2.58
CA SER A 84 -9.81 -7.52 1.41
C SER A 84 -10.92 -6.51 1.72
N MET A 85 -11.55 -6.58 2.90
CA MET A 85 -12.62 -5.67 3.31
C MET A 85 -12.22 -4.19 3.27
N ARG A 86 -10.93 -3.89 3.50
CA ARG A 86 -10.42 -2.51 3.48
C ARG A 86 -10.75 -1.76 2.20
N PHE A 87 -10.78 -2.44 1.05
CA PHE A 87 -11.07 -1.82 -0.25
C PHE A 87 -12.52 -1.38 -0.36
N PHE A 88 -13.43 -2.15 0.22
CA PHE A 88 -14.85 -1.81 0.27
C PHE A 88 -15.09 -0.62 1.19
N TYR A 89 -14.44 -0.56 2.36
CA TYR A 89 -14.48 0.63 3.22
C TYR A 89 -13.91 1.89 2.54
N ILE A 90 -12.82 1.76 1.78
CA ILE A 90 -12.25 2.87 1.01
C ILE A 90 -13.25 3.36 -0.04
N TYR A 91 -13.89 2.45 -0.76
CA TYR A 91 -14.91 2.80 -1.75
C TYR A 91 -16.08 3.54 -1.09
N GLU A 92 -16.68 2.99 -0.05
CA GLU A 92 -17.83 3.60 0.64
C GLU A 92 -17.47 4.98 1.21
N PHE A 93 -16.27 5.11 1.75
CA PHE A 93 -15.76 6.41 2.21
C PHE A 93 -15.63 7.41 1.05
N MET A 94 -15.02 7.01 -0.05
CA MET A 94 -14.85 7.89 -1.21
C MET A 94 -16.19 8.32 -1.80
N ASP A 95 -17.12 7.38 -1.94
CA ASP A 95 -18.46 7.63 -2.51
C ASP A 95 -19.30 8.53 -1.58
N GLN A 96 -19.40 8.18 -0.30
CA GLN A 96 -20.23 8.89 0.67
C GLN A 96 -19.74 10.32 0.97
N TYR A 97 -18.44 10.55 0.97
CA TYR A 97 -17.82 11.86 1.28
C TYR A 97 -17.38 12.64 0.04
N ASN A 98 -17.60 12.13 -1.18
CA ASN A 98 -17.15 12.70 -2.46
C ASN A 98 -15.66 13.00 -2.45
N ILE A 99 -14.84 12.03 -2.06
CA ILE A 99 -13.39 12.14 -1.98
C ILE A 99 -12.76 11.49 -3.22
N ASP A 100 -12.02 12.28 -3.97
CA ASP A 100 -11.20 11.83 -5.10
C ASP A 100 -9.70 11.89 -4.78
N ASP A 101 -8.87 11.36 -5.69
CA ASP A 101 -7.40 11.39 -5.61
C ASP A 101 -6.88 10.81 -4.27
N VAL A 102 -7.20 9.57 -3.98
CA VAL A 102 -6.81 8.84 -2.78
C VAL A 102 -5.53 8.05 -3.03
N ILE A 103 -4.57 8.17 -2.11
CA ILE A 103 -3.50 7.18 -1.91
C ILE A 103 -3.87 6.37 -0.67
N HIS A 104 -4.18 5.09 -0.87
CA HIS A 104 -4.27 4.13 0.23
C HIS A 104 -2.89 3.58 0.56
N LEU A 105 -2.59 3.48 1.85
CA LEU A 105 -1.40 2.83 2.40
C LEU A 105 -1.84 1.78 3.43
N GLU A 106 -1.22 0.61 3.43
CA GLU A 106 -1.31 -0.28 4.59
C GLU A 106 -0.61 0.35 5.79
N ASN A 107 -1.05 -0.01 6.99
CA ASN A 107 -0.59 0.66 8.22
C ASN A 107 0.90 0.47 8.50
N ASP A 108 1.52 -0.55 7.91
CA ASP A 108 2.95 -0.87 7.98
C ASP A 108 3.75 -0.44 6.73
N VAL A 109 3.18 0.43 5.91
CA VAL A 109 3.85 1.01 4.74
C VAL A 109 4.28 2.44 5.05
N LEU A 110 5.59 2.67 5.13
CA LEU A 110 6.15 4.02 5.23
C LEU A 110 6.43 4.58 3.84
N ILE A 111 6.02 5.83 3.60
CA ILE A 111 6.45 6.62 2.44
C ILE A 111 7.53 7.61 2.85
N TYR A 112 8.39 8.01 1.89
CA TYR A 112 9.55 8.87 2.13
C TYR A 112 9.49 10.18 1.35
N TYR A 113 8.44 10.37 0.57
CA TYR A 113 8.20 11.51 -0.29
C TYR A 113 6.74 11.98 -0.14
N ASN A 114 6.50 13.27 -0.32
CA ASN A 114 5.13 13.75 -0.38
C ASN A 114 4.45 13.23 -1.66
N CYS A 115 3.24 12.69 -1.55
CA CYS A 115 2.50 12.14 -2.68
C CYS A 115 2.21 13.17 -3.78
N MET A 116 2.30 14.47 -3.48
CA MET A 116 2.20 15.53 -4.49
C MET A 116 3.33 15.46 -5.54
N GLU A 117 4.47 14.81 -5.23
CA GLU A 117 5.58 14.64 -6.17
C GLU A 117 5.21 13.72 -7.35
N ILE A 118 4.21 12.85 -7.19
CA ILE A 118 3.78 11.91 -8.23
C ILE A 118 2.41 12.21 -8.84
N ILE A 119 1.62 13.15 -8.26
CA ILE A 119 0.22 13.38 -8.66
C ILE A 119 0.08 13.68 -10.17
N ASN A 120 0.96 14.52 -10.73
CA ASN A 120 0.92 14.91 -12.13
C ASN A 120 1.34 13.81 -13.11
N ARG A 121 1.80 12.66 -12.58
CA ARG A 121 2.24 11.47 -13.33
C ARG A 121 1.16 10.39 -13.34
N LEU A 122 0.09 10.58 -12.57
CA LEU A 122 -1.03 9.65 -12.42
C LEU A 122 -2.14 10.01 -13.41
N ASP A 123 -2.54 9.07 -14.24
CA ASP A 123 -3.72 9.22 -15.10
C ASP A 123 -4.97 8.85 -14.29
N LYS A 124 -5.91 9.79 -14.19
CA LYS A 124 -7.16 9.64 -13.41
C LYS A 124 -8.16 8.63 -13.98
N GLN A 125 -7.82 7.96 -15.07
CA GLN A 125 -8.63 6.86 -15.62
C GLN A 125 -8.28 5.50 -15.01
N PHE A 126 -7.15 5.40 -14.26
CA PHE A 126 -6.60 4.14 -13.78
C PHE A 126 -6.34 4.16 -12.28
N VAL A 127 -6.50 2.99 -11.68
CA VAL A 127 -5.95 2.67 -10.36
C VAL A 127 -4.51 2.19 -10.54
N TYR A 128 -3.59 2.64 -9.68
CA TYR A 128 -2.19 2.23 -9.73
C TYR A 128 -1.82 1.43 -8.48
N ILE A 129 -1.23 0.25 -8.68
CA ILE A 129 -0.73 -0.62 -7.61
C ILE A 129 0.60 -1.27 -8.03
N PRO A 130 1.51 -1.62 -7.11
CA PRO A 130 2.70 -2.39 -7.44
C PRO A 130 2.38 -3.88 -7.62
N PHE A 131 3.09 -4.52 -8.55
CA PHE A 131 3.05 -5.95 -8.79
C PHE A 131 4.43 -6.54 -8.55
N ASP A 132 4.53 -7.64 -7.81
CA ASP A 132 5.77 -8.38 -7.63
C ASP A 132 6.02 -9.42 -8.74
N SER A 133 4.97 -9.75 -9.50
CA SER A 133 5.00 -10.59 -10.72
C SER A 133 3.78 -10.27 -11.58
N SER A 134 3.70 -10.80 -12.80
CA SER A 134 2.53 -10.63 -13.68
C SER A 134 1.24 -11.22 -13.12
N THR A 135 1.35 -12.17 -12.18
CA THR A 135 0.20 -12.89 -11.61
C THR A 135 -0.13 -12.46 -10.18
N ARG A 136 0.68 -11.60 -9.56
CA ARG A 136 0.51 -11.21 -8.16
C ARG A 136 0.75 -9.72 -7.95
N ASN A 137 -0.19 -9.07 -7.29
CA ASN A 137 -0.07 -7.69 -6.86
C ASN A 137 0.15 -7.59 -5.34
N ILE A 138 0.66 -6.43 -4.92
CA ILE A 138 0.74 -6.08 -3.49
C ILE A 138 0.11 -4.70 -3.32
N ALA A 139 -1.19 -4.67 -3.03
CA ALA A 139 -1.96 -3.43 -2.87
C ALA A 139 -1.68 -2.72 -1.53
N SER A 140 -0.42 -2.73 -1.09
CA SER A 140 0.05 -2.08 0.13
C SER A 140 0.17 -0.55 -0.01
N ILE A 141 0.38 -0.09 -1.24
CA ILE A 141 0.22 1.29 -1.69
C ILE A 141 -0.64 1.29 -2.95
N MET A 142 -1.66 2.14 -2.99
CA MET A 142 -2.59 2.19 -4.11
C MET A 142 -3.06 3.62 -4.36
N TYR A 143 -2.99 4.08 -5.61
CA TYR A 143 -3.68 5.29 -6.03
C TYR A 143 -5.05 4.96 -6.61
N ILE A 144 -6.07 5.69 -6.15
CA ILE A 144 -7.47 5.55 -6.56
C ILE A 144 -7.97 6.93 -6.98
N PRO A 145 -8.26 7.17 -8.27
CA PRO A 145 -8.62 8.50 -8.75
C PRO A 145 -10.01 8.95 -8.30
N SER A 146 -11.00 8.06 -8.29
CA SER A 146 -12.37 8.36 -7.88
C SER A 146 -13.13 7.10 -7.47
N ALA A 147 -14.22 7.27 -6.72
CA ALA A 147 -15.12 6.17 -6.36
C ALA A 147 -15.65 5.44 -7.59
N SER A 148 -16.00 6.17 -8.66
CA SER A 148 -16.54 5.57 -9.90
C SER A 148 -15.54 4.68 -10.63
N VAL A 149 -14.26 5.05 -10.68
CA VAL A 149 -13.20 4.20 -11.25
C VAL A 149 -12.96 3.00 -10.36
N PHE A 150 -12.93 3.19 -9.05
CA PHE A 150 -12.71 2.09 -8.11
C PHE A 150 -13.87 1.10 -8.08
N LYS A 151 -15.11 1.58 -8.23
CA LYS A 151 -16.29 0.73 -8.37
C LYS A 151 -16.17 -0.26 -9.52
N ARG A 152 -15.61 0.15 -10.68
CA ARG A 152 -15.38 -0.75 -11.82
C ARG A 152 -14.46 -1.93 -11.49
N ILE A 153 -13.55 -1.75 -10.54
CA ILE A 153 -12.70 -2.82 -10.01
C ILE A 153 -13.52 -3.72 -9.08
N LEU A 154 -14.22 -3.13 -8.10
CA LEU A 154 -14.98 -3.89 -7.11
C LEU A 154 -16.17 -4.65 -7.70
N ASP A 155 -16.78 -4.15 -8.77
CA ASP A 155 -17.83 -4.86 -9.54
C ASP A 155 -17.30 -6.18 -10.16
N ASN A 156 -15.97 -6.32 -10.33
CA ASN A 156 -15.32 -7.52 -10.86
C ASN A 156 -14.58 -8.33 -9.78
N TYR A 157 -14.78 -8.00 -8.51
CA TYR A 157 -14.09 -8.65 -7.39
C TYR A 157 -14.62 -10.07 -7.17
N ASP A 158 -13.74 -11.06 -7.13
CA ASP A 158 -14.09 -12.44 -6.80
C ASP A 158 -14.00 -12.64 -5.28
N TYR A 159 -15.14 -12.93 -4.66
CA TYR A 159 -15.24 -13.09 -3.20
C TYR A 159 -14.57 -14.38 -2.66
N ASN A 160 -14.04 -15.23 -3.55
CA ASN A 160 -13.32 -16.45 -3.20
C ASN A 160 -11.80 -16.27 -3.22
N LEU A 161 -11.29 -15.17 -3.80
CA LEU A 161 -9.87 -14.89 -3.92
C LEU A 161 -9.44 -13.87 -2.86
N ASN A 162 -8.18 -13.96 -2.41
CA ASN A 162 -7.59 -12.92 -1.60
C ASN A 162 -7.28 -11.68 -2.47
N ASP A 163 -6.90 -10.57 -1.82
CA ASP A 163 -6.64 -9.30 -2.49
C ASP A 163 -5.47 -9.37 -3.49
N MET A 164 -4.41 -10.12 -3.18
CA MET A 164 -3.24 -10.25 -4.06
C MET A 164 -3.57 -10.96 -5.37
N GLU A 165 -4.47 -11.92 -5.35
CA GLU A 165 -4.95 -12.63 -6.54
C GLU A 165 -6.00 -11.83 -7.29
N ASN A 166 -6.90 -11.15 -6.57
CA ASN A 166 -8.04 -10.42 -7.15
C ASN A 166 -7.61 -9.32 -8.12
N PHE A 167 -6.73 -8.41 -7.70
CA PHE A 167 -6.35 -7.29 -8.56
C PHE A 167 -5.55 -7.75 -9.78
N SER A 168 -4.74 -8.81 -9.66
CA SER A 168 -4.07 -9.42 -10.81
C SER A 168 -5.07 -10.02 -11.81
N HIS A 169 -6.09 -10.72 -11.29
CA HIS A 169 -7.17 -11.27 -12.10
C HIS A 169 -8.00 -10.17 -12.78
N ILE A 170 -8.36 -9.11 -12.04
CA ILE A 170 -9.09 -7.97 -12.59
C ILE A 170 -8.26 -7.25 -13.66
N ARG A 171 -6.95 -7.04 -13.42
CA ARG A 171 -6.06 -6.43 -14.41
C ARG A 171 -6.01 -7.22 -15.71
N SER A 172 -5.97 -8.55 -15.63
CA SER A 172 -5.95 -9.41 -16.84
C SER A 172 -7.24 -9.32 -17.66
N LYS A 173 -8.37 -8.97 -17.05
CA LYS A 173 -9.68 -8.88 -17.67
C LYS A 173 -10.12 -7.47 -18.06
N THR A 174 -9.55 -6.47 -17.41
CA THR A 174 -9.97 -5.08 -17.54
C THR A 174 -8.76 -4.17 -17.78
N ASN A 175 -9.00 -3.03 -18.39
CA ASN A 175 -7.93 -2.05 -18.59
C ASN A 175 -8.08 -0.89 -17.60
N VAL A 176 -8.25 -1.18 -16.29
CA VAL A 176 -8.46 -0.16 -15.26
C VAL A 176 -7.34 -0.09 -14.22
N ILE A 177 -6.37 -1.01 -14.28
CA ILE A 177 -5.25 -1.08 -13.35
C ILE A 177 -3.93 -0.89 -14.10
N ARG A 178 -3.04 -0.07 -13.54
CA ARG A 178 -1.67 0.20 -14.02
C ARG A 178 -0.65 -0.11 -12.92
N ASN A 179 0.60 -0.35 -13.33
CA ASN A 179 1.67 -0.63 -12.39
C ASN A 179 2.26 0.65 -11.79
N LEU A 180 2.51 0.61 -10.49
CA LEU A 180 3.58 1.37 -9.84
C LEU A 180 4.86 0.55 -9.99
N PRO A 181 5.93 1.08 -10.60
CA PRO A 181 7.10 0.29 -10.95
C PRO A 181 7.88 -0.13 -9.69
N ILE A 182 8.26 -1.41 -9.62
CA ILE A 182 9.09 -1.93 -8.54
C ILE A 182 10.58 -2.03 -8.92
N PHE A 183 10.90 -1.73 -10.18
CA PHE A 183 12.26 -1.74 -10.70
C PHE A 183 12.41 -0.65 -11.77
N PRO A 184 13.59 -0.01 -11.90
CA PRO A 184 13.75 1.16 -12.77
C PRO A 184 14.04 0.84 -14.24
N SER A 185 14.16 -0.43 -14.62
CA SER A 185 14.54 -0.81 -15.99
C SER A 185 13.40 -1.48 -16.74
N ASN A 186 12.95 -0.82 -17.83
CA ASN A 186 12.00 -1.37 -18.78
C ASN A 186 12.68 -2.02 -20.02
N ASN A 187 14.02 -1.95 -20.12
CA ASN A 187 14.82 -2.50 -21.23
C ASN A 187 15.36 -3.91 -20.97
N SER A 188 14.82 -4.63 -20.01
CA SER A 188 15.20 -6.00 -19.71
C SER A 188 14.76 -6.95 -20.85
N PRO A 189 15.52 -8.01 -21.18
CA PRO A 189 15.04 -9.06 -22.08
C PRO A 189 13.92 -9.93 -21.45
N SER A 190 13.73 -9.87 -20.15
CA SER A 190 12.66 -10.59 -19.43
C SER A 190 11.35 -9.84 -19.49
N GLU A 191 10.30 -10.46 -20.05
CA GLU A 191 8.93 -9.90 -20.08
C GLU A 191 8.39 -9.62 -18.67
N GLU A 192 8.70 -10.46 -17.68
CA GLU A 192 8.31 -10.27 -16.28
C GLU A 192 8.95 -9.01 -15.68
N ILE A 193 10.25 -8.77 -15.97
CA ILE A 193 10.92 -7.55 -15.49
C ILE A 193 10.36 -6.32 -16.20
N GLN A 194 10.10 -6.40 -17.51
CA GLN A 194 9.45 -5.31 -18.24
C GLN A 194 8.08 -4.97 -17.64
N PHE A 195 7.29 -6.01 -17.33
CA PHE A 195 5.98 -5.85 -16.71
C PHE A 195 6.06 -5.11 -15.36
N VAL A 196 6.91 -5.54 -14.44
CA VAL A 196 7.01 -4.91 -13.10
C VAL A 196 7.75 -3.56 -13.12
N SER A 197 8.40 -3.22 -14.23
CA SER A 197 9.08 -1.94 -14.48
C SER A 197 8.21 -0.96 -15.28
N GLU A 198 7.01 -1.36 -15.67
CA GLU A 198 6.09 -0.51 -16.44
C GLU A 198 5.90 0.84 -15.72
N ASN A 199 5.97 1.95 -16.45
CA ASN A 199 5.91 3.33 -15.96
C ASN A 199 7.15 3.82 -15.14
N SER A 200 8.27 3.08 -15.12
CA SER A 200 9.45 3.52 -14.37
C SER A 200 9.99 4.88 -14.84
N ASP A 201 9.96 5.14 -16.14
CA ASP A 201 10.39 6.43 -16.74
C ASP A 201 9.45 7.58 -16.31
N VAL A 202 8.16 7.26 -16.12
CA VAL A 202 7.15 8.24 -15.73
C VAL A 202 7.31 8.63 -14.27
N PHE A 203 7.45 7.66 -13.38
CA PHE A 203 7.49 7.94 -11.95
C PHE A 203 8.86 8.37 -11.44
N GLY A 204 9.97 7.80 -11.95
CA GLY A 204 11.32 8.05 -11.44
C GLY A 204 11.54 7.58 -10.00
N TYR A 205 10.68 6.73 -9.50
CA TYR A 205 10.72 6.10 -8.17
C TYR A 205 10.55 4.60 -8.29
N ILE A 206 11.07 3.88 -7.31
CA ILE A 206 10.79 2.47 -7.06
C ILE A 206 9.73 2.40 -5.97
N PHE A 207 8.70 1.57 -6.18
CA PHE A 207 7.66 1.25 -5.20
C PHE A 207 7.89 -0.16 -4.65
N ASP A 208 7.82 -0.32 -3.34
CA ASP A 208 8.03 -1.62 -2.71
C ASP A 208 6.75 -2.47 -2.74
N ALA A 209 6.82 -3.59 -3.45
CA ALA A 209 5.79 -4.64 -3.45
C ALA A 209 6.09 -5.70 -2.35
N ALA A 210 6.26 -5.28 -1.11
CA ALA A 210 6.55 -6.14 0.05
C ALA A 210 7.80 -7.03 -0.12
N ALA A 211 8.81 -6.58 -0.84
CA ALA A 211 10.03 -7.33 -1.08
C ALA A 211 11.28 -6.60 -0.58
N ILE A 212 11.40 -5.29 -0.83
CA ILE A 212 12.51 -4.48 -0.32
C ILE A 212 12.42 -4.38 1.22
N GLY A 213 11.23 -4.06 1.75
CA GLY A 213 11.02 -3.97 3.19
C GLY A 213 11.25 -5.30 3.91
N GLN A 214 10.87 -6.43 3.29
CA GLN A 214 11.19 -7.78 3.81
C GLN A 214 12.69 -8.06 3.79
N TYR A 215 13.40 -7.67 2.74
CA TYR A 215 14.84 -7.84 2.65
C TYR A 215 15.56 -7.01 3.72
N LEU A 216 15.20 -5.73 3.88
CA LEU A 216 15.87 -4.81 4.79
C LEU A 216 15.51 -5.06 6.28
N GLY A 217 14.27 -5.44 6.56
CA GLY A 217 13.74 -5.51 7.92
C GLY A 217 13.38 -6.93 8.39
N GLY A 218 13.21 -7.86 7.45
CA GLY A 218 12.70 -9.20 7.75
C GLY A 218 11.18 -9.30 7.62
N VAL A 219 10.69 -10.50 7.87
CA VAL A 219 9.26 -10.86 7.77
C VAL A 219 8.53 -10.71 9.11
N ASP A 220 7.20 -10.79 9.07
CA ASP A 220 6.35 -10.75 10.26
C ASP A 220 6.78 -11.86 11.26
N PRO A 221 7.06 -11.51 12.53
CA PRO A 221 7.45 -12.50 13.57
C PRO A 221 6.45 -13.65 13.78
N ARG A 222 5.19 -13.45 13.39
CA ARG A 222 4.19 -14.52 13.40
C ARG A 222 4.41 -15.58 12.32
N ASN A 223 5.17 -15.25 11.28
CA ASN A 223 5.49 -16.18 10.18
C ASN A 223 6.81 -16.92 10.41
N CYS A 224 7.80 -16.23 10.99
CA CYS A 224 9.11 -16.80 11.23
C CYS A 224 9.73 -16.18 12.48
N ALA A 225 10.25 -17.00 13.39
CA ALA A 225 10.94 -16.53 14.59
C ALA A 225 12.39 -16.16 14.30
N GLY A 226 12.93 -15.19 15.05
CA GLY A 226 14.31 -14.75 14.97
C GLY A 226 14.56 -13.60 14.01
N ASP A 227 15.83 -13.30 13.74
CA ASP A 227 16.23 -12.28 12.79
C ASP A 227 16.10 -12.81 11.37
N THR A 228 15.18 -12.21 10.61
CA THR A 228 14.89 -12.59 9.22
C THR A 228 15.33 -11.52 8.21
N ARG A 229 16.18 -10.57 8.63
CA ARG A 229 16.79 -9.60 7.70
C ARG A 229 17.58 -10.34 6.60
N GLY A 230 17.51 -9.81 5.39
CA GLY A 230 18.03 -10.49 4.20
C GLY A 230 17.06 -11.51 3.59
N PHE A 231 15.80 -11.55 4.06
CA PHE A 231 14.78 -12.42 3.45
C PHE A 231 14.53 -12.05 1.99
N VAL A 232 14.72 -13.02 1.11
CA VAL A 232 14.45 -12.88 -0.32
C VAL A 232 13.06 -13.44 -0.63
N ASN A 233 12.14 -12.58 -1.04
CA ASN A 233 10.79 -13.00 -1.40
C ASN A 233 10.84 -13.83 -2.70
N GLU A 234 10.50 -15.13 -2.61
CA GLU A 234 10.57 -16.05 -3.73
C GLU A 234 9.56 -15.73 -4.84
N THR A 235 8.41 -15.12 -4.49
CA THR A 235 7.37 -14.77 -5.46
C THR A 235 7.69 -13.50 -6.25
N CYS A 236 8.52 -12.60 -5.70
CA CYS A 236 8.92 -11.39 -6.39
C CYS A 236 9.92 -11.73 -7.51
N VAL A 237 9.67 -11.23 -8.72
CA VAL A 237 10.57 -11.44 -9.87
C VAL A 237 11.91 -10.73 -9.70
N ILE A 238 11.95 -9.63 -8.96
CA ILE A 238 13.18 -8.92 -8.61
C ILE A 238 13.78 -9.51 -7.33
N LYS A 239 15.04 -9.97 -7.41
CA LYS A 239 15.77 -10.48 -6.25
C LYS A 239 16.62 -9.38 -5.67
N TYR A 240 16.15 -8.78 -4.58
CA TYR A 240 16.73 -7.56 -3.99
C TYR A 240 18.05 -7.78 -3.25
N ASP A 241 18.43 -9.02 -2.95
CA ASP A 241 19.75 -9.39 -2.43
C ASP A 241 20.92 -9.14 -3.42
N GLN A 242 20.60 -8.88 -4.69
CA GLN A 242 21.57 -8.54 -5.74
C GLN A 242 21.92 -7.05 -5.77
N PHE A 243 21.27 -6.21 -4.95
CA PHE A 243 21.43 -4.76 -4.97
C PHE A 243 21.91 -4.23 -3.63
N ASN A 244 22.61 -3.10 -3.67
CA ASN A 244 22.97 -2.37 -2.47
C ASN A 244 21.93 -1.29 -2.15
N PHE A 245 21.69 -1.08 -0.87
CA PHE A 245 20.79 -0.06 -0.38
C PHE A 245 21.55 0.96 0.47
N ILE A 246 21.26 2.22 0.27
CA ILE A 246 21.85 3.31 1.06
C ILE A 246 20.72 4.20 1.61
N TRP A 247 21.05 4.94 2.64
CA TRP A 247 20.14 5.87 3.28
C TRP A 247 20.77 7.25 3.30
N GLU A 248 19.99 8.27 2.93
CA GLU A 248 20.41 9.66 3.00
C GLU A 248 19.41 10.47 3.86
N ASN A 249 19.93 11.40 4.63
CA ASN A 249 19.08 12.32 5.39
C ASN A 249 18.90 13.61 4.58
N THR A 250 17.65 13.91 4.22
CA THR A 250 17.29 15.13 3.50
C THR A 250 16.22 15.87 4.30
N ASN A 251 16.53 17.05 4.79
CA ASN A 251 15.61 17.87 5.60
C ASN A 251 15.03 17.14 6.83
N GLY A 252 15.83 16.32 7.49
CA GLY A 252 15.41 15.56 8.66
C GLY A 252 14.62 14.28 8.34
N ILE A 253 14.43 13.96 7.08
CA ILE A 253 13.79 12.71 6.62
C ILE A 253 14.87 11.78 6.09
N ARG A 254 14.95 10.59 6.66
CA ARG A 254 15.84 9.53 6.22
C ARG A 254 15.22 8.79 5.04
N LYS A 255 15.81 8.91 3.85
CA LYS A 255 15.28 8.37 2.59
C LYS A 255 16.07 7.17 2.11
N PRO A 256 15.42 6.05 1.70
CA PRO A 256 16.10 4.88 1.13
C PRO A 256 16.33 5.04 -0.37
N PHE A 257 17.45 4.48 -0.83
CA PHE A 257 17.82 4.38 -2.24
C PHE A 257 18.33 3.00 -2.55
N MET A 258 18.08 2.53 -3.76
CA MET A 258 18.70 1.34 -4.34
C MET A 258 19.81 1.74 -5.31
N LEU A 259 20.94 1.04 -5.26
CA LEU A 259 22.05 1.24 -6.19
C LEU A 259 22.05 0.14 -7.24
N ILE A 260 22.08 0.54 -8.52
CA ILE A 260 22.23 -0.34 -9.67
C ILE A 260 23.37 0.22 -10.55
N ASN A 261 24.46 -0.51 -10.70
CA ASN A 261 25.62 -0.05 -11.47
C ASN A 261 26.05 1.39 -11.09
N ASP A 262 26.16 1.64 -9.79
CA ASP A 262 26.50 2.94 -9.18
C ASP A 262 25.46 4.07 -9.42
N MET A 263 24.40 3.81 -10.14
CA MET A 263 23.27 4.74 -10.25
C MET A 263 22.34 4.60 -9.06
N LYS A 264 21.90 5.76 -8.53
CA LYS A 264 21.02 5.84 -7.36
C LYS A 264 19.57 6.01 -7.78
N PHE A 265 18.70 5.11 -7.29
CA PHE A 265 17.25 5.14 -7.53
C PHE A 265 16.50 5.34 -6.22
N SER A 266 15.63 6.33 -6.20
CA SER A 266 14.79 6.67 -5.04
C SER A 266 13.74 5.61 -4.79
N ILE A 267 13.59 5.17 -3.55
CA ILE A 267 12.52 4.25 -3.13
C ILE A 267 11.40 5.10 -2.50
N PHE A 268 10.20 5.06 -3.08
CA PHE A 268 9.07 5.88 -2.65
C PHE A 268 8.49 5.43 -1.31
N ASN A 269 8.32 4.12 -1.14
CA ASN A 269 7.78 3.49 0.06
C ASN A 269 8.52 2.21 0.43
N LEU A 270 8.43 1.82 1.70
CA LEU A 270 8.81 0.48 2.18
C LEU A 270 7.63 -0.15 2.92
N HIS A 271 7.36 -1.41 2.64
CA HIS A 271 6.41 -2.23 3.36
C HIS A 271 7.15 -2.97 4.49
N ILE A 272 7.05 -2.46 5.71
CA ILE A 272 7.82 -2.92 6.88
C ILE A 272 7.15 -4.15 7.51
N HIS A 273 7.39 -5.30 6.92
CA HIS A 273 6.67 -6.54 7.22
C HIS A 273 6.88 -7.04 8.65
N HIS A 274 8.04 -6.78 9.27
CA HIS A 274 8.33 -7.12 10.68
C HIS A 274 7.70 -6.17 11.71
N LYS A 275 6.99 -5.10 11.25
CA LYS A 275 6.18 -4.15 12.03
C LYS A 275 6.96 -3.16 12.92
N ASN A 276 8.29 -3.20 12.97
CA ASN A 276 9.08 -2.20 13.68
C ASN A 276 9.39 -0.99 12.77
N LEU A 277 8.38 -0.15 12.55
CA LEU A 277 8.51 1.02 11.66
C LEU A 277 9.53 2.04 12.19
N GLN A 278 9.76 2.06 13.50
CA GLN A 278 10.67 3.04 14.15
C GLN A 278 12.09 2.96 13.59
N ASP A 279 12.55 1.81 13.16
CA ASP A 279 13.90 1.63 12.59
C ASP A 279 14.06 2.26 11.21
N PHE A 280 12.95 2.66 10.57
CA PHE A 280 12.87 3.10 9.17
C PHE A 280 12.41 4.56 8.99
N VAL A 281 12.15 5.29 10.06
CA VAL A 281 11.77 6.73 10.03
C VAL A 281 12.96 7.67 10.24
#